data_ab1d720ceed0a5794a763d91bd484c11
#
_entry.id   ab1d720ceed0a5794a763d91bd484c11
#
_cell.length_a   1.000
_cell.length_b   1.000
_cell.length_c   1.000
_cell.angle_alpha   90.00
_cell.angle_beta   90.00
_cell.angle_gamma   90.00
#
_symmetry.space_group_name_H-M   'P 1'
#
loop_
_entity.id
_entity.type
_entity.pdbx_description
1 polymer ?
#
loop_
_entity_poly.entity_id
_entity_poly.type
_entity_poly.pdbx_seq_one_letter_code
_entity_poly.pdbx_strand_id
1 'polypeptide(L)'
;MDIDRLERIWVYVSAGVLLLFIAAIFYAAFGLDIRVNANEEQIHPSEVEQSELFSNPGVHEIAPGQYQVVMVARAWQFTPKEIRIPNNARVEFVMTSIDVIHGFRIPNTTVNVMLIPGQIT
;
A
#
# COMPACT_ATOMS: atom_id res chain seq x y z
N MET A 1 -47.12 -21.50 -3.09
CA MET A 1 -45.92 -20.76 -3.56
C MET A 1 -44.97 -21.78 -4.09
N ASP A 2 -44.65 -21.70 -5.37
CA ASP A 2 -43.82 -22.73 -6.00
C ASP A 2 -42.36 -22.51 -5.60
N ILE A 3 -41.75 -23.48 -4.97
CA ILE A 3 -40.35 -23.47 -4.54
C ILE A 3 -39.42 -23.12 -5.72
N ASP A 4 -39.70 -23.70 -6.89
CA ASP A 4 -38.95 -23.45 -8.14
C ASP A 4 -38.95 -21.98 -8.58
N ARG A 5 -40.06 -21.28 -8.31
CA ARG A 5 -40.13 -19.83 -8.64
C ARG A 5 -39.28 -19.00 -7.72
N LEU A 6 -39.27 -19.30 -6.43
CA LEU A 6 -38.43 -18.63 -5.45
C LEU A 6 -36.95 -18.91 -5.69
N GLU A 7 -36.60 -20.14 -6.01
CA GLU A 7 -35.24 -20.53 -6.35
C GLU A 7 -34.73 -19.77 -7.56
N ARG A 8 -35.49 -19.65 -8.64
CA ARG A 8 -35.14 -18.85 -9.81
C ARG A 8 -34.95 -17.38 -9.48
N ILE A 9 -35.83 -16.80 -8.66
CA ILE A 9 -35.70 -15.42 -8.21
C ILE A 9 -34.39 -15.23 -7.45
N TRP A 10 -34.08 -16.13 -6.51
CA TRP A 10 -32.84 -16.06 -5.74
C TRP A 10 -31.59 -16.20 -6.62
N VAL A 11 -31.61 -17.08 -7.60
CA VAL A 11 -30.51 -17.24 -8.57
C VAL A 11 -30.29 -15.94 -9.35
N TYR A 12 -31.35 -15.34 -9.87
CA TYR A 12 -31.21 -14.06 -10.62
C TYR A 12 -30.77 -12.90 -9.72
N VAL A 13 -31.30 -12.80 -8.50
CA VAL A 13 -30.89 -11.78 -7.53
C VAL A 13 -29.40 -11.94 -7.19
N SER A 14 -28.97 -13.17 -6.89
CA SER A 14 -27.57 -13.45 -6.56
C SER A 14 -26.62 -13.17 -7.73
N ALA A 15 -27.03 -13.52 -8.95
CA ALA A 15 -26.25 -13.21 -10.14
C ALA A 15 -26.17 -11.69 -10.38
N GLY A 16 -27.28 -10.97 -10.17
CA GLY A 16 -27.30 -9.51 -10.28
C GLY A 16 -26.40 -8.82 -9.27
N VAL A 17 -26.42 -9.27 -8.02
CA VAL A 17 -25.54 -8.77 -6.96
C VAL A 17 -24.07 -9.06 -7.30
N LEU A 18 -23.75 -10.26 -7.78
CA LEU A 18 -22.39 -10.60 -8.18
C LEU A 18 -21.88 -9.72 -9.30
N LEU A 19 -22.68 -9.48 -10.34
CA LEU A 19 -22.33 -8.60 -11.44
C LEU A 19 -22.11 -7.17 -10.96
N LEU A 20 -22.94 -6.69 -10.03
CA LEU A 20 -22.80 -5.36 -9.44
C LEU A 20 -21.47 -5.22 -8.68
N PHE A 21 -21.07 -6.22 -7.89
CA PHE A 21 -19.79 -6.22 -7.21
C PHE A 21 -18.60 -6.27 -8.18
N ILE A 22 -18.69 -7.08 -9.22
CA ILE A 22 -17.67 -7.13 -10.27
C ILE A 22 -17.53 -5.75 -10.92
N ALA A 23 -18.63 -5.13 -11.30
CA ALA A 23 -18.62 -3.78 -11.88
C ALA A 23 -18.02 -2.73 -10.91
N ALA A 24 -18.34 -2.81 -9.62
CA ALA A 24 -17.80 -1.94 -8.59
C ALA A 24 -16.28 -2.10 -8.44
N ILE A 25 -15.77 -3.34 -8.49
CA ILE A 25 -14.33 -3.62 -8.43
C ILE A 25 -13.63 -3.02 -9.67
N PHE A 26 -14.17 -3.24 -10.86
CA PHE A 26 -13.63 -2.65 -12.08
C PHE A 26 -13.64 -1.11 -12.03
N TYR A 27 -14.73 -0.52 -11.54
CA TYR A 27 -14.81 0.92 -11.36
C TYR A 27 -13.77 1.43 -10.35
N ALA A 28 -13.59 0.74 -9.23
CA ALA A 28 -12.55 1.09 -8.24
C ALA A 28 -11.14 0.98 -8.83
N ALA A 29 -10.85 -0.09 -9.56
CA ALA A 29 -9.53 -0.32 -10.13
C ALA A 29 -9.18 0.67 -11.25
N PHE A 30 -10.11 0.94 -12.16
CA PHE A 30 -9.85 1.73 -13.36
C PHE A 30 -10.37 3.17 -13.29
N GLY A 31 -11.46 3.42 -12.54
CA GLY A 31 -12.06 4.75 -12.43
C GLY A 31 -11.48 5.57 -11.27
N LEU A 32 -11.15 4.93 -10.14
CA LEU A 32 -10.61 5.59 -8.97
C LEU A 32 -9.09 5.38 -8.81
N ASP A 33 -8.46 4.65 -9.73
CA ASP A 33 -7.03 4.28 -9.68
C ASP A 33 -6.58 3.72 -8.31
N ILE A 34 -7.49 2.98 -7.66
CA ILE A 34 -7.19 2.29 -6.40
C ILE A 34 -6.37 1.07 -6.76
N ARG A 35 -5.07 1.17 -6.53
CA ARG A 35 -4.13 0.06 -6.73
C ARG A 35 -3.73 -0.52 -5.40
N VAL A 36 -3.79 -1.82 -5.29
CA VAL A 36 -3.09 -2.53 -4.24
C VAL A 36 -1.64 -2.61 -4.69
N ASN A 37 -0.75 -1.94 -3.94
CA ASN A 37 0.69 -2.09 -4.19
C ASN A 37 1.09 -3.52 -3.87
N ALA A 38 1.13 -4.35 -4.89
CA ALA A 38 1.70 -5.69 -4.85
C ALA A 38 3.17 -5.66 -5.33
N ASN A 39 3.91 -4.61 -5.00
CA ASN A 39 5.35 -4.61 -5.21
C ASN A 39 5.97 -5.53 -4.16
N GLU A 40 5.99 -6.81 -4.49
CA GLU A 40 6.75 -7.83 -3.76
C GLU A 40 8.24 -7.75 -4.16
N GLU A 41 8.79 -6.56 -4.23
CA GLU A 41 10.23 -6.43 -4.34
C GLU A 41 10.85 -6.95 -3.05
N GLN A 42 11.67 -7.96 -3.19
CA GLN A 42 12.38 -8.57 -2.09
C GLN A 42 13.80 -8.01 -2.02
N ILE A 43 14.22 -7.68 -0.81
CA ILE A 43 15.58 -7.27 -0.54
C ILE A 43 16.10 -7.99 0.69
N HIS A 44 17.30 -8.57 0.62
CA HIS A 44 17.85 -9.22 1.79
C HIS A 44 18.16 -8.19 2.89
N PRO A 45 17.72 -8.38 4.15
CA PRO A 45 17.88 -7.38 5.22
C PRO A 45 19.32 -6.89 5.41
N SER A 46 20.33 -7.74 5.18
CA SER A 46 21.75 -7.36 5.27
C SER A 46 22.24 -6.49 4.09
N GLU A 47 21.49 -6.43 3.00
CA GLU A 47 21.85 -5.69 1.79
C GLU A 47 21.14 -4.34 1.69
N VAL A 48 20.17 -4.09 2.58
CA VAL A 48 19.35 -2.87 2.55
C VAL A 48 20.19 -1.61 2.54
N GLU A 49 21.18 -1.51 3.46
CA GLU A 49 22.02 -0.32 3.59
C GLU A 49 22.98 -0.12 2.40
N GLN A 50 23.26 -1.18 1.64
CA GLN A 50 24.13 -1.16 0.47
C GLN A 50 23.35 -1.03 -0.84
N SER A 51 22.03 -1.21 -0.80
CA SER A 51 21.19 -1.10 -1.98
C SER A 51 21.12 0.35 -2.46
N GLU A 52 21.08 0.54 -3.77
CA GLU A 52 20.94 1.87 -4.37
C GLU A 52 19.71 2.61 -3.85
N LEU A 53 18.60 1.88 -3.65
CA LEU A 53 17.32 2.41 -3.19
C LEU A 53 17.38 2.94 -1.75
N PHE A 54 18.01 2.21 -0.83
CA PHE A 54 18.05 2.54 0.59
C PHE A 54 19.38 3.13 1.09
N SER A 55 20.36 3.34 0.20
CA SER A 55 21.64 3.95 0.56
C SER A 55 21.50 5.41 1.01
N ASN A 56 20.45 6.08 0.58
CA ASN A 56 20.16 7.48 0.93
C ASN A 56 18.71 7.65 1.42
N PRO A 57 18.39 7.20 2.64
CA PRO A 57 17.05 7.38 3.20
C PRO A 57 16.71 8.85 3.34
N GLY A 58 15.47 9.21 3.04
CA GLY A 58 15.01 10.60 3.15
C GLY A 58 13.89 10.92 2.18
N VAL A 59 13.68 12.22 1.99
CA VAL A 59 12.66 12.77 1.11
C VAL A 59 13.31 13.18 -0.21
N HIS A 60 12.82 12.61 -1.31
CA HIS A 60 13.29 12.87 -2.66
C HIS A 60 12.15 13.41 -3.52
N GLU A 61 12.35 14.54 -4.17
CA GLU A 61 11.39 15.04 -5.15
C GLU A 61 11.60 14.29 -6.47
N ILE A 62 10.58 13.56 -6.90
CA ILE A 62 10.61 12.75 -8.15
C ILE A 62 9.96 13.48 -9.33
N ALA A 63 9.06 14.41 -9.04
CA ALA A 63 8.42 15.30 -10.01
C ALA A 63 7.86 16.52 -9.26
N PRO A 64 7.52 17.62 -9.94
CA PRO A 64 6.94 18.80 -9.29
C PRO A 64 5.73 18.44 -8.41
N GLY A 65 5.86 18.65 -7.09
CA GLY A 65 4.83 18.33 -6.10
C GLY A 65 4.66 16.83 -5.80
N GLN A 66 5.55 15.97 -6.28
CA GLN A 66 5.56 14.53 -6.01
C GLN A 66 6.86 14.14 -5.30
N TYR A 67 6.73 13.52 -4.16
CA TYR A 67 7.85 13.15 -3.30
C TYR A 67 7.86 11.66 -3.04
N GLN A 68 9.04 11.07 -3.09
CA GLN A 68 9.29 9.71 -2.61
C GLN A 68 10.01 9.79 -1.28
N VAL A 69 9.49 9.10 -0.28
CA VAL A 69 10.08 9.01 1.05
C VAL A 69 10.64 7.62 1.25
N VAL A 70 11.95 7.53 1.26
CA VAL A 70 12.67 6.27 1.48
C VAL A 70 12.99 6.14 2.97
N MET A 71 12.51 5.08 3.60
CA MET A 71 12.65 4.85 5.04
C MET A 71 13.12 3.43 5.34
N VAL A 72 13.97 3.33 6.34
CA VAL A 72 14.42 2.06 6.92
C VAL A 72 13.99 1.97 8.38
N ALA A 73 13.28 0.90 8.71
CA ALA A 73 12.92 0.58 10.10
C ALA A 73 13.95 -0.35 10.73
N ARG A 74 14.29 -0.06 11.97
CA ARG A 74 15.09 -0.91 12.85
C ARG A 74 14.58 -0.81 14.28
N ALA A 75 15.00 -1.71 15.16
CA ALA A 75 14.58 -1.72 16.55
C ALA A 75 14.70 -0.33 17.16
N TRP A 76 13.57 0.18 17.64
CA TRP A 76 13.40 1.47 18.33
C TRP A 76 13.63 2.73 17.46
N GLN A 77 13.77 2.59 16.14
CA GLN A 77 14.12 3.71 15.29
C GLN A 77 13.62 3.58 13.84
N PHE A 78 13.16 4.69 13.29
CA PHE A 78 13.00 4.89 11.85
C PHE A 78 14.09 5.82 11.34
N THR A 79 14.59 5.54 10.14
CA THR A 79 15.54 6.43 9.46
C THR A 79 14.93 6.87 8.12
N PRO A 80 14.72 8.17 7.87
CA PRO A 80 15.01 9.31 8.76
C PRO A 80 14.05 9.40 9.96
N LYS A 81 14.46 10.11 11.01
CA LYS A 81 13.64 10.34 12.20
C LYS A 81 12.57 11.42 12.00
N GLU A 82 12.82 12.32 11.07
CA GLU A 82 11.94 13.43 10.74
C GLU A 82 11.79 13.53 9.23
N ILE A 83 10.55 13.73 8.80
CA ILE A 83 10.18 13.89 7.39
C ILE A 83 9.46 15.23 7.27
N ARG A 84 9.96 16.09 6.38
CA ARG A 84 9.34 17.39 6.05
C ARG A 84 8.90 17.38 4.60
N ILE A 85 7.61 17.57 4.39
CA ILE A 85 6.98 17.54 3.07
C ILE A 85 6.10 18.78 2.94
N PRO A 86 6.10 19.45 1.77
CA PRO A 86 5.20 20.57 1.52
C PRO A 86 3.73 20.16 1.64
N ASN A 87 2.89 21.13 2.00
CA ASN A 87 1.45 20.90 2.03
C ASN A 87 0.92 20.60 0.61
N ASN A 88 -0.10 19.74 0.52
CA ASN A 88 -0.71 19.29 -0.73
C ASN A 88 0.22 18.52 -1.69
N ALA A 89 1.36 18.02 -1.20
CA ALA A 89 2.22 17.15 -1.98
C ALA A 89 1.66 15.73 -2.07
N ARG A 90 1.90 15.08 -3.21
CA ARG A 90 1.69 13.64 -3.37
C ARG A 90 2.94 12.92 -2.86
N VAL A 91 2.75 11.94 -1.98
CA VAL A 91 3.84 11.23 -1.32
C VAL A 91 3.74 9.75 -1.56
N GLU A 92 4.81 9.15 -2.04
CA GLU A 92 5.03 7.71 -2.12
C GLU A 92 6.01 7.30 -1.03
N PHE A 93 5.61 6.36 -0.17
CA PHE A 93 6.51 5.80 0.82
C PHE A 93 7.11 4.51 0.29
N VAL A 94 8.42 4.40 0.38
CA VAL A 94 9.19 3.18 0.06
C VAL A 94 9.95 2.77 1.30
N MET A 95 9.52 1.69 1.92
CA MET A 95 9.96 1.32 3.26
C MET A 95 10.33 -0.15 3.36
N THR A 96 11.28 -0.45 4.21
CA THR A 96 11.62 -1.83 4.59
C THR A 96 12.11 -1.90 6.03
N SER A 97 12.23 -3.10 6.56
CA SER A 97 12.84 -3.38 7.86
C SER A 97 14.12 -4.18 7.70
N ILE A 98 15.11 -3.92 8.55
CA ILE A 98 16.39 -4.65 8.56
C ILE A 98 16.50 -5.71 9.68
N ASP A 99 15.55 -5.75 10.61
CA ASP A 99 15.62 -6.62 11.79
C ASP A 99 14.32 -7.40 12.03
N VAL A 100 13.29 -6.78 12.58
CA VAL A 100 12.02 -7.41 12.94
C VAL A 100 10.86 -6.72 12.24
N ILE A 101 9.66 -7.25 12.38
CA ILE A 101 8.45 -6.62 11.86
C ILE A 101 8.16 -5.34 12.65
N HIS A 102 7.94 -4.25 11.94
CA HIS A 102 7.53 -2.97 12.50
C HIS A 102 6.17 -2.53 11.96
N GLY A 103 5.36 -1.89 12.79
CA GLY A 103 4.16 -1.17 12.35
C GLY A 103 4.49 0.28 12.02
N PHE A 104 4.02 0.75 10.88
CA PHE A 104 4.13 2.16 10.49
C PHE A 104 2.74 2.74 10.28
N ARG A 105 2.42 3.79 11.03
CA ARG A 105 1.14 4.48 10.96
C ARG A 105 1.32 5.99 10.98
N ILE A 106 0.60 6.67 10.10
CA ILE A 106 0.49 8.13 10.13
C ILE A 106 -0.89 8.48 10.71
N PRO A 107 -0.97 9.15 11.89
CA PRO A 107 -2.23 9.56 12.48
C PRO A 107 -3.06 10.44 11.53
N ASN A 108 -4.38 10.29 11.58
CA ASN A 108 -5.34 11.02 10.75
C ASN A 108 -5.21 10.77 9.24
N THR A 109 -4.58 9.67 8.83
CA THR A 109 -4.51 9.20 7.45
C THR A 109 -4.92 7.73 7.35
N THR A 110 -5.04 7.23 6.13
CA THR A 110 -5.28 5.81 5.86
C THR A 110 -4.00 4.96 5.88
N VAL A 111 -2.83 5.59 6.07
CA VAL A 111 -1.55 4.88 6.08
C VAL A 111 -1.39 4.11 7.39
N ASN A 112 -1.43 2.80 7.28
CA ASN A 112 -1.20 1.85 8.38
C ASN A 112 -0.72 0.53 7.78
N VAL A 113 0.58 0.30 7.79
CA VAL A 113 1.23 -0.82 7.11
C VAL A 113 2.21 -1.54 8.03
N MET A 114 2.49 -2.79 7.72
CA MET A 114 3.56 -3.56 8.36
C MET A 114 4.80 -3.56 7.48
N LEU A 115 5.95 -3.32 8.09
CA LEU A 115 7.25 -3.41 7.47
C LEU A 115 7.86 -4.75 7.85
N ILE A 116 7.95 -5.64 6.88
CA ILE A 116 8.43 -7.01 7.07
C ILE A 116 9.86 -7.10 6.56
N PRO A 117 10.82 -7.62 7.36
CA PRO A 117 12.17 -7.83 6.88
C PRO A 117 12.19 -8.69 5.62
N GLY A 118 12.92 -8.23 4.60
CA GLY A 118 13.00 -8.91 3.31
C GLY A 118 11.97 -8.45 2.28
N GLN A 119 11.04 -7.57 2.65
CA GLN A 119 10.05 -7.00 1.74
C GLN A 119 10.17 -5.48 1.67
N ILE A 120 9.97 -4.94 0.47
CA ILE A 120 9.85 -3.50 0.24
C ILE A 120 8.34 -3.17 0.20
N THR A 121 7.93 -2.28 1.07
CA THR A 121 6.53 -1.84 1.22
C THR A 121 6.36 -0.40 0.74
#